data_8ad871e4e9d0df0d82d2f9f6671a0d45
#
_entry.id   8ad871e4e9d0df0d82d2f9f6671a0d45
#
_cell.length_a   1.000
_cell.length_b   1.000
_cell.length_c   1.000
_cell.angle_alpha   90.00
_cell.angle_beta   90.00
_cell.angle_gamma   90.00
#
_symmetry.space_group_name_H-M   'P 1'
#
loop_
_entity.id
_entity.type
_entity.pdbx_description
1 polymer ?
#
loop_
_entity_poly.entity_id
_entity_poly.type
_entity_poly.pdbx_seq_one_letter_code
_entity_poly.pdbx_strand_id
1 'polypeptide(L)'
;MGATYTRQSSYTDGDVIQASDTNNEFDQLLAAFASSSGHTHDGTTAEGGPITKMLGTSLTLGDGTAGTDITVTFDGESNDGVLKWMEDEDYFEFSDDIL
;
A
#
# COMPACT_ATOMS: atom_id res chain seq x y z
N MET A 1 -2.26 8.55 -0.12
CA MET A 1 -2.85 8.33 1.22
C MET A 1 -3.86 7.20 1.15
N GLY A 2 -3.71 6.18 1.97
CA GLY A 2 -4.62 5.06 2.02
C GLY A 2 -5.91 5.37 2.78
N ALA A 3 -6.90 4.49 2.67
CA ALA A 3 -8.14 4.59 3.44
C ALA A 3 -7.91 4.04 4.85
N THR A 4 -8.28 4.80 5.85
CA THR A 4 -8.29 4.34 7.25
C THR A 4 -9.63 3.67 7.52
N TYR A 5 -9.60 2.35 7.74
CA TYR A 5 -10.83 1.65 8.11
C TYR A 5 -11.29 2.07 9.50
N THR A 6 -12.53 2.52 9.60
CA THR A 6 -13.15 2.84 10.88
C THR A 6 -14.42 2.01 11.04
N ARG A 7 -14.50 1.25 12.13
CA ARG A 7 -15.69 0.46 12.43
C ARG A 7 -16.90 1.37 12.58
N GLN A 8 -17.98 1.06 11.86
CA GLN A 8 -19.17 1.91 11.83
C GLN A 8 -20.20 1.52 12.89
N SER A 9 -20.23 0.26 13.30
CA SER A 9 -21.24 -0.24 14.22
C SER A 9 -20.66 -1.26 15.19
N SER A 10 -21.21 -1.32 16.39
CA SER A 10 -20.90 -2.32 17.40
C SER A 10 -22.22 -2.88 17.96
N TYR A 11 -22.33 -4.21 18.00
CA TYR A 11 -23.56 -4.89 18.36
C TYR A 11 -23.40 -5.68 19.64
N THR A 12 -24.51 -5.84 20.39
CA THR A 12 -24.63 -6.74 21.52
C THR A 12 -25.83 -7.66 21.29
N ASP A 13 -25.87 -8.76 22.03
CA ASP A 13 -26.98 -9.72 21.94
C ASP A 13 -28.34 -9.02 22.16
N GLY A 14 -29.29 -9.30 21.30
CA GLY A 14 -30.60 -8.69 21.35
C GLY A 14 -30.79 -7.39 20.59
N ASP A 15 -29.70 -6.82 20.05
CA ASP A 15 -29.78 -5.62 19.21
C ASP A 15 -30.50 -5.91 17.89
N VAL A 16 -31.29 -4.94 17.43
CA VAL A 16 -31.86 -4.95 16.08
C VAL A 16 -30.80 -4.35 15.12
N ILE A 17 -30.36 -5.14 14.13
CA ILE A 17 -29.42 -4.71 13.13
C ILE A 17 -30.16 -4.23 11.91
N GLN A 18 -29.97 -2.97 11.53
CA GLN A 18 -30.53 -2.38 10.32
C GLN A 18 -29.66 -2.72 9.11
N ALA A 19 -30.27 -2.78 7.92
CA ALA A 19 -29.52 -3.03 6.68
C ALA A 19 -28.38 -2.02 6.48
N SER A 20 -28.60 -0.74 6.83
CA SER A 20 -27.58 0.30 6.73
C SER A 20 -26.36 0.04 7.62
N ASP A 21 -26.56 -0.57 8.80
CA ASP A 21 -25.45 -0.87 9.72
C ASP A 21 -24.44 -1.84 9.07
N THR A 22 -24.95 -2.92 8.48
CA THR A 22 -24.11 -3.91 7.80
C THR A 22 -23.54 -3.38 6.48
N ASN A 23 -24.35 -2.66 5.71
CA ASN A 23 -23.90 -2.08 4.45
C ASN A 23 -22.76 -1.08 4.67
N ASN A 24 -22.85 -0.24 5.69
CA ASN A 24 -21.78 0.73 6.02
C ASN A 24 -20.49 0.03 6.39
N GLU A 25 -20.53 -1.08 7.14
CA GLU A 25 -19.31 -1.87 7.45
C GLU A 25 -18.68 -2.43 6.18
N PHE A 26 -19.46 -3.00 5.27
CA PHE A 26 -18.95 -3.53 4.01
C PHE A 26 -18.41 -2.43 3.11
N ASP A 27 -19.05 -1.26 3.06
CA ASP A 27 -18.55 -0.13 2.29
C ASP A 27 -17.17 0.33 2.77
N GLN A 28 -16.93 0.34 4.09
CA GLN A 28 -15.62 0.66 4.65
C GLN A 28 -14.57 -0.40 4.29
N LEU A 29 -14.93 -1.67 4.32
CA LEU A 29 -14.03 -2.75 3.91
C LEU A 29 -13.67 -2.64 2.43
N LEU A 30 -14.64 -2.40 1.56
CA LEU A 30 -14.39 -2.20 0.13
C LEU A 30 -13.48 -1.01 -0.12
N ALA A 31 -13.70 0.11 0.59
CA ALA A 31 -12.86 1.30 0.47
C ALA A 31 -11.40 1.00 0.87
N ALA A 32 -11.19 0.14 1.89
CA ALA A 32 -9.85 -0.22 2.35
C ALA A 32 -9.06 -1.04 1.32
N PHE A 33 -9.74 -1.67 0.36
CA PHE A 33 -9.10 -2.46 -0.71
C PHE A 33 -9.19 -1.81 -2.09
N ALA A 34 -9.76 -0.62 -2.18
CA ALA A 34 -9.86 0.09 -3.46
C ALA A 34 -8.49 0.61 -3.93
N SER A 35 -8.28 0.66 -5.24
CA SER A 35 -6.98 1.02 -5.83
C SER A 35 -6.53 2.44 -5.52
N SER A 36 -7.47 3.39 -5.33
CA SER A 36 -7.16 4.80 -5.08
C SER A 36 -7.26 5.20 -3.61
N SER A 37 -8.05 4.47 -2.81
CA SER A 37 -8.32 4.79 -1.41
C SER A 37 -7.90 3.68 -0.44
N GLY A 38 -7.30 2.61 -0.94
CA GLY A 38 -6.93 1.44 -0.15
C GLY A 38 -5.84 1.70 0.89
N HIS A 39 -5.66 0.74 1.78
CA HIS A 39 -4.62 0.78 2.81
C HIS A 39 -3.23 0.63 2.18
N THR A 40 -2.19 1.16 2.84
CA THR A 40 -0.85 1.31 2.27
C THR A 40 0.24 0.51 2.99
N HIS A 41 -0.09 -0.18 4.08
CA HIS A 41 0.89 -0.92 4.90
C HIS A 41 2.02 -0.05 5.45
N ASP A 42 1.70 1.18 5.84
CA ASP A 42 2.69 2.14 6.33
C ASP A 42 2.89 2.11 7.85
N GLY A 43 2.19 1.22 8.55
CA GLY A 43 2.29 1.06 10.01
C GLY A 43 1.38 1.97 10.81
N THR A 44 0.62 2.86 10.17
CA THR A 44 -0.37 3.68 10.88
C THR A 44 -1.66 2.91 11.12
N THR A 45 -2.49 3.41 12.02
CA THR A 45 -3.74 2.75 12.41
C THR A 45 -4.64 2.52 11.19
N ALA A 46 -5.09 1.28 11.02
CA ALA A 46 -6.00 0.81 9.96
C ALA A 46 -5.42 0.88 8.53
N GLU A 47 -4.13 1.21 8.36
CA GLU A 47 -3.45 1.16 7.06
C GLU A 47 -2.71 -0.16 6.84
N GLY A 48 -2.69 -1.03 7.83
CA GLY A 48 -1.92 -2.27 7.83
C GLY A 48 -0.50 -2.08 8.34
N GLY A 49 0.05 -3.11 8.98
CA GLY A 49 1.42 -3.10 9.48
C GLY A 49 2.44 -3.06 8.34
N PRO A 50 3.69 -2.66 8.63
CA PRO A 50 4.75 -2.69 7.63
C PRO A 50 4.97 -4.11 7.11
N ILE A 51 5.26 -4.25 5.83
CA ILE A 51 5.56 -5.54 5.22
C ILE A 51 7.01 -5.88 5.53
N THR A 52 7.23 -6.84 6.43
CA THR A 52 8.57 -7.23 6.88
C THR A 52 9.09 -8.48 6.18
N LYS A 53 8.25 -9.19 5.43
CA LYS A 53 8.62 -10.44 4.76
C LYS A 53 7.72 -10.71 3.57
N MET A 54 8.32 -11.04 2.45
CA MET A 54 7.63 -11.53 1.27
C MET A 54 8.13 -12.92 0.96
N LEU A 55 7.22 -13.92 0.88
CA LEU A 55 7.57 -15.32 0.72
C LEU A 55 7.59 -15.80 -0.72
N GLY A 56 7.14 -14.99 -1.65
CA GLY A 56 7.17 -15.32 -3.07
C GLY A 56 8.60 -15.41 -3.60
N THR A 57 8.77 -16.12 -4.70
CA THR A 57 10.08 -16.29 -5.34
C THR A 57 10.32 -15.26 -6.45
N SER A 58 9.37 -14.39 -6.70
CA SER A 58 9.50 -13.29 -7.65
C SER A 58 8.75 -12.07 -7.14
N LEU A 59 9.21 -10.90 -7.55
CA LEU A 59 8.58 -9.62 -7.27
C LEU A 59 8.54 -8.82 -8.57
N THR A 60 7.35 -8.37 -8.95
CA THR A 60 7.18 -7.50 -10.10
C THR A 60 6.81 -6.10 -9.61
N LEU A 61 7.60 -5.11 -10.01
CA LEU A 61 7.35 -3.70 -9.74
C LEU A 61 6.95 -3.01 -11.04
N GLY A 62 5.94 -2.17 -10.96
CA GLY A 62 5.43 -1.46 -12.12
C GLY A 62 4.30 -2.20 -12.83
N ASP A 63 3.65 -1.51 -13.75
CA ASP A 63 2.47 -2.00 -14.48
C ASP A 63 2.68 -2.12 -15.99
N GLY A 64 3.92 -1.90 -16.47
CA GLY A 64 4.23 -1.95 -17.89
C GLY A 64 3.91 -0.65 -18.64
N THR A 65 3.62 0.44 -17.95
CA THR A 65 3.38 1.72 -18.61
C THR A 65 4.63 2.22 -19.32
N ALA A 66 4.51 2.51 -20.61
CA ALA A 66 5.64 2.98 -21.45
C ALA A 66 6.23 4.29 -20.91
N GLY A 67 7.55 4.40 -20.98
CA GLY A 67 8.27 5.61 -20.61
C GLY A 67 8.26 5.93 -19.11
N THR A 68 7.85 4.98 -18.26
CA THR A 68 7.78 5.20 -16.81
C THR A 68 8.92 4.49 -16.10
N ASP A 69 9.82 5.27 -15.51
CA ASP A 69 10.89 4.73 -14.68
C ASP A 69 10.33 4.13 -13.39
N ILE A 70 10.94 3.04 -12.93
CA ILE A 70 10.52 2.35 -11.70
C ILE A 70 11.56 2.60 -10.63
N THR A 71 11.12 3.10 -9.48
CA THR A 71 11.99 3.56 -8.39
C THR A 71 11.78 2.74 -7.13
N VAL A 72 12.87 2.28 -6.51
CA VAL A 72 12.89 1.73 -5.16
C VAL A 72 13.72 2.65 -4.29
N THR A 73 13.12 3.20 -3.24
CA THR A 73 13.78 4.12 -2.31
C THR A 73 14.06 3.41 -0.98
N PHE A 74 15.30 3.53 -0.53
CA PHE A 74 15.71 3.11 0.80
C PHE A 74 15.77 4.36 1.68
N ASP A 75 14.69 4.56 2.43
CA ASP A 75 14.42 5.78 3.19
C ASP A 75 15.22 5.77 4.50
N GLY A 76 16.35 6.44 4.52
CA GLY A 76 17.21 6.58 5.68
C GLY A 76 16.87 7.83 6.51
N GLU A 77 17.55 8.01 7.64
CA GLU A 77 17.32 9.17 8.48
C GLU A 77 17.77 10.47 7.83
N SER A 78 19.00 10.47 7.31
CA SER A 78 19.62 11.69 6.74
C SER A 78 19.98 11.54 5.28
N ASN A 79 20.16 10.31 4.81
CA ASN A 79 20.54 10.03 3.44
C ASN A 79 19.71 8.87 2.92
N ASP A 80 19.08 9.06 1.79
CA ASP A 80 18.30 8.03 1.12
C ASP A 80 19.12 7.41 0.00
N GLY A 81 18.90 6.11 -0.22
CA GLY A 81 19.44 5.43 -1.40
C GLY A 81 18.31 5.18 -2.40
N VAL A 82 18.60 5.31 -3.69
CA VAL A 82 17.60 5.05 -4.73
C VAL A 82 18.18 4.10 -5.77
N LEU A 83 17.42 3.04 -6.06
CA LEU A 83 17.62 2.15 -7.20
C LEU A 83 16.50 2.40 -8.20
N LYS A 84 16.85 2.71 -9.43
CA LYS A 84 15.87 3.04 -10.46
C LYS A 84 16.10 2.19 -11.70
N TRP A 85 15.03 1.66 -12.26
CA TRP A 85 15.04 1.14 -13.62
C TRP A 85 14.67 2.26 -14.57
N MET A 86 15.61 2.62 -15.45
CA MET A 86 15.43 3.65 -16.47
C MET A 86 14.82 2.98 -17.70
N GLU A 87 13.51 3.15 -17.87
CA GLU A 87 12.75 2.37 -18.85
C GLU A 87 13.13 2.67 -20.29
N ASP A 88 13.25 3.95 -20.63
CA ASP A 88 13.60 4.36 -22.00
C ASP A 88 15.08 4.15 -22.32
N GLU A 89 15.95 4.21 -21.31
CA GLU A 89 17.41 4.07 -21.45
C GLU A 89 17.88 2.63 -21.33
N ASP A 90 17.06 1.73 -20.83
CA ASP A 90 17.33 0.29 -20.69
C ASP A 90 18.52 -0.04 -19.77
N TYR A 91 18.60 0.64 -18.59
CA TYR A 91 19.61 0.34 -17.58
C TYR A 91 19.13 0.64 -16.16
N PHE A 92 19.88 0.11 -15.18
CA PHE A 92 19.69 0.48 -13.76
C PHE A 92 20.54 1.70 -13.42
N GLU A 93 19.96 2.62 -12.65
CA GLU A 93 20.63 3.76 -12.07
C GLU A 93 20.60 3.67 -10.54
N PHE A 94 21.75 3.92 -9.92
CA PHE A 94 21.86 4.04 -8.45
C PHE A 94 22.16 5.50 -8.11
N SER A 95 21.48 6.05 -7.08
CA SER A 95 21.72 7.44 -6.67
C SER A 95 23.11 7.65 -6.06
N ASP A 96 23.69 6.59 -5.51
CA ASP A 96 24.96 6.62 -4.81
C ASP A 96 25.86 5.48 -5.27
N ASP A 97 27.14 5.56 -4.90
CA ASP A 97 28.12 4.56 -5.29
C ASP A 97 27.77 3.18 -4.72
N ILE A 98 28.01 2.16 -5.53
CA ILE A 98 27.94 0.77 -5.08
C ILE A 98 29.32 0.40 -4.57
N LEU A 99 29.38 -0.01 -3.29
CA LEU A 99 30.61 -0.42 -2.65
C LEU A 99 30.90 -1.90 -2.85
#